data_1679221aa5b82ce42ed026df9dc754c1
#
_entry.id   1679221aa5b82ce42ed026df9dc754c1
#
_cell.length_a   1.000
_cell.length_b   1.000
_cell.length_c   1.000
_cell.angle_alpha   90.00
_cell.angle_beta   90.00
_cell.angle_gamma   90.00
#
_symmetry.space_group_name_H-M   'P 1'
#
loop_
_entity.id
_entity.type
_entity.pdbx_description
1 polymer ?
#
loop_
_entity_poly.entity_id
_entity_poly.type
_entity_poly.pdbx_seq_one_letter_code
_entity_poly.pdbx_strand_id
1 'polypeptide(L)'
;MIIDFGTAREFKETSIEDTSCLGTQGYAAPEQYGGHGQTDARTDIYTLGATMYHLLTGHNPSLPPYEMYPIRRWNPQLSSGLEEIVLKCTQRNPNDRYQSCAELMYALEHYGELDQEYRKRQMRKWRTFVAMCSLTAASLLGCVGFKVGETMTTKSSYEGYIKEAANSPEQSEREKYYTDAIKIDPRRGEAYHNLLQLCIRGADGSENDFDREETARLTSVLGYKGSGNRTNESYFEGNKEEYDEFAFQMGLAYFYSYEGGEKSGKSMSQTWFEKAAESESLDKDKKELSKRFASIAAYYASLDSVDESGYSTTSYGDYWIDLVSLTDGDLTSVVNPETALVMYKELVYRIDENALDFKRAGVTKGELLGELKETKKTLETTSFASTNANQTDINEQKKQEILNNISSAKEHVQVAFESRGTGGDADAE
;
A
#
# COMPACT_ATOMS: atom_id res chain seq x y z
N MET A 1 -38.44 10.90 -64.99
CA MET A 1 -39.47 10.16 -65.77
C MET A 1 -38.72 9.13 -66.61
N ILE A 2 -39.01 7.82 -66.44
CA ILE A 2 -38.47 6.77 -67.29
C ILE A 2 -39.27 6.78 -68.60
N ILE A 3 -38.60 6.78 -69.74
CA ILE A 3 -39.19 6.75 -71.05
C ILE A 3 -38.53 5.65 -71.87
N ASP A 4 -39.21 5.19 -72.93
CA ASP A 4 -38.76 4.13 -73.85
C ASP A 4 -38.70 2.72 -73.22
N PHE A 5 -39.85 2.07 -73.22
CA PHE A 5 -40.00 0.68 -72.81
C PHE A 5 -39.86 -0.31 -73.99
N GLY A 6 -39.28 0.11 -75.08
CA GLY A 6 -39.20 -0.71 -76.31
C GLY A 6 -38.45 -2.03 -76.16
N THR A 7 -37.55 -2.08 -75.19
CA THR A 7 -36.79 -3.27 -74.82
C THR A 7 -37.14 -3.89 -73.48
N ALA A 8 -38.18 -3.32 -72.79
CA ALA A 8 -38.63 -3.83 -71.51
C ALA A 8 -39.30 -5.20 -71.65
N ARG A 9 -38.96 -6.11 -70.73
CA ARG A 9 -39.55 -7.45 -70.65
C ARG A 9 -40.01 -7.79 -69.25
N GLU A 10 -41.05 -8.62 -69.17
CA GLU A 10 -41.52 -9.17 -67.93
C GLU A 10 -40.59 -10.35 -67.50
N PHE A 11 -40.06 -10.25 -66.28
CA PHE A 11 -39.25 -11.29 -65.72
C PHE A 11 -40.10 -12.53 -65.39
N LYS A 12 -39.74 -13.69 -65.92
CA LYS A 12 -40.43 -14.97 -65.69
C LYS A 12 -39.49 -15.96 -64.97
N GLU A 13 -39.78 -16.25 -63.73
CA GLU A 13 -38.96 -17.16 -62.88
C GLU A 13 -38.80 -18.57 -63.48
N THR A 14 -39.65 -18.99 -64.44
CA THR A 14 -39.69 -20.30 -65.03
C THR A 14 -38.95 -20.43 -66.39
N SER A 15 -38.41 -19.36 -66.93
CA SER A 15 -37.69 -19.36 -68.22
C SER A 15 -36.18 -19.52 -67.96
N ILE A 16 -35.55 -20.49 -68.65
CA ILE A 16 -34.14 -20.82 -68.50
C ILE A 16 -33.26 -19.98 -69.43
N GLU A 17 -33.78 -19.51 -70.58
CA GLU A 17 -33.04 -18.77 -71.58
C GLU A 17 -33.91 -17.72 -72.31
N ASP A 18 -33.32 -16.59 -72.66
CA ASP A 18 -33.95 -15.61 -73.58
C ASP A 18 -33.69 -15.97 -75.05
N THR A 19 -34.73 -16.05 -75.84
CA THR A 19 -34.69 -16.52 -77.23
C THR A 19 -34.37 -15.48 -78.30
N SER A 20 -34.17 -14.19 -77.88
CA SER A 20 -33.90 -13.08 -78.84
C SER A 20 -32.81 -12.19 -78.39
N CYS A 21 -31.83 -11.86 -79.22
CA CYS A 21 -30.83 -10.82 -78.96
C CYS A 21 -31.50 -9.46 -78.97
N LEU A 22 -31.54 -8.81 -77.81
CA LEU A 22 -32.08 -7.48 -77.67
C LEU A 22 -31.08 -6.63 -76.88
N GLY A 23 -30.70 -5.51 -77.46
CA GLY A 23 -29.85 -4.53 -76.86
C GLY A 23 -28.95 -3.80 -77.85
N THR A 24 -28.48 -2.60 -77.45
CA THR A 24 -27.55 -1.81 -78.26
C THR A 24 -26.15 -2.44 -78.16
N GLN A 25 -25.56 -2.77 -79.30
CA GLN A 25 -24.21 -3.39 -79.36
C GLN A 25 -23.22 -2.52 -78.52
N GLY A 26 -22.41 -3.18 -77.73
CA GLY A 26 -21.41 -2.56 -76.86
C GLY A 26 -21.95 -2.11 -75.49
N TYR A 27 -23.26 -1.89 -75.35
CA TYR A 27 -23.90 -1.55 -74.06
C TYR A 27 -24.66 -2.73 -73.46
N ALA A 28 -25.16 -3.63 -74.33
CA ALA A 28 -25.93 -4.79 -73.92
C ALA A 28 -25.03 -5.80 -73.14
N ALA A 29 -25.57 -6.34 -72.07
CA ALA A 29 -24.89 -7.33 -71.25
C ALA A 29 -24.71 -8.67 -72.03
N PRO A 30 -23.66 -9.47 -71.74
CA PRO A 30 -23.40 -10.70 -72.44
C PRO A 30 -24.58 -11.71 -72.50
N GLU A 31 -25.37 -11.77 -71.43
CA GLU A 31 -26.56 -12.63 -71.36
C GLU A 31 -27.70 -12.24 -72.28
N GLN A 32 -27.71 -10.97 -72.82
CA GLN A 32 -28.69 -10.50 -73.80
C GLN A 32 -28.42 -11.00 -75.20
N TYR A 33 -27.27 -11.64 -75.44
CA TYR A 33 -26.91 -12.20 -76.76
C TYR A 33 -27.27 -13.70 -76.84
N GLY A 34 -28.46 -14.08 -76.59
CA GLY A 34 -29.07 -15.40 -76.73
C GLY A 34 -28.24 -16.65 -76.40
N GLY A 35 -28.78 -17.54 -75.60
CA GLY A 35 -28.10 -18.76 -75.13
C GLY A 35 -27.13 -18.63 -73.97
N HIS A 36 -27.08 -17.53 -73.33
CA HIS A 36 -26.17 -17.26 -72.22
C HIS A 36 -26.88 -16.94 -70.86
N GLY A 37 -28.12 -17.39 -70.72
CA GLY A 37 -28.91 -17.23 -69.47
C GLY A 37 -30.11 -16.28 -69.60
N GLN A 38 -30.76 -16.03 -68.46
CA GLN A 38 -31.92 -15.14 -68.37
C GLN A 38 -31.50 -13.73 -67.95
N THR A 39 -32.09 -12.72 -68.57
CA THR A 39 -31.91 -11.32 -68.17
C THR A 39 -32.64 -11.04 -66.86
N ASP A 40 -31.99 -10.32 -65.98
CA ASP A 40 -32.51 -9.86 -64.66
C ASP A 40 -32.06 -8.42 -64.37
N ALA A 41 -32.34 -7.93 -63.15
CA ALA A 41 -31.96 -6.57 -62.72
C ALA A 41 -30.45 -6.32 -62.84
N ARG A 42 -29.59 -7.33 -62.81
CA ARG A 42 -28.11 -7.21 -62.94
C ARG A 42 -27.70 -6.93 -64.41
N THR A 43 -28.60 -7.20 -65.37
CA THR A 43 -28.46 -6.85 -66.78
C THR A 43 -28.54 -5.30 -66.95
N ASP A 44 -29.47 -4.66 -66.24
CA ASP A 44 -29.61 -3.22 -66.26
C ASP A 44 -28.40 -2.54 -65.60
N ILE A 45 -27.85 -3.16 -64.56
CA ILE A 45 -26.63 -2.68 -63.89
C ILE A 45 -25.44 -2.69 -64.87
N TYR A 46 -25.30 -3.75 -65.71
CA TYR A 46 -24.27 -3.79 -66.74
C TYR A 46 -24.44 -2.64 -67.76
N THR A 47 -25.64 -2.50 -68.28
CA THR A 47 -25.97 -1.44 -69.27
C THR A 47 -25.72 -0.04 -68.70
N LEU A 48 -26.07 0.19 -67.45
CA LEU A 48 -25.76 1.44 -66.73
C LEU A 48 -24.23 1.61 -66.59
N GLY A 49 -23.49 0.56 -66.21
CA GLY A 49 -22.02 0.57 -66.14
C GLY A 49 -21.35 0.88 -67.47
N ALA A 50 -21.84 0.33 -68.58
CA ALA A 50 -21.36 0.64 -69.94
C ALA A 50 -21.66 2.08 -70.32
N THR A 51 -22.83 2.61 -69.96
CA THR A 51 -23.20 4.00 -70.17
C THR A 51 -22.31 4.96 -69.35
N MET A 52 -22.06 4.61 -68.09
CA MET A 52 -21.11 5.37 -67.24
C MET A 52 -19.72 5.38 -67.83
N TYR A 53 -19.24 4.21 -68.31
CA TYR A 53 -17.94 4.08 -69.01
C TYR A 53 -17.84 5.09 -70.16
N HIS A 54 -18.84 5.10 -71.06
CA HIS A 54 -18.87 6.03 -72.19
C HIS A 54 -18.87 7.50 -71.76
N LEU A 55 -19.70 7.87 -70.80
CA LEU A 55 -19.79 9.24 -70.33
C LEU A 55 -18.50 9.72 -69.66
N LEU A 56 -17.82 8.85 -68.90
CA LEU A 56 -16.60 9.23 -68.16
C LEU A 56 -15.35 9.21 -69.06
N THR A 57 -15.28 8.36 -70.09
CA THR A 57 -14.11 8.23 -70.94
C THR A 57 -14.23 8.93 -72.29
N GLY A 58 -15.47 9.22 -72.72
CA GLY A 58 -15.76 9.65 -74.10
C GLY A 58 -15.61 8.51 -75.15
N HIS A 59 -15.28 7.30 -74.75
CA HIS A 59 -15.07 6.15 -75.64
C HIS A 59 -16.37 5.34 -75.77
N ASN A 60 -16.87 5.26 -76.98
CA ASN A 60 -18.06 4.47 -77.24
C ASN A 60 -17.75 2.97 -77.29
N PRO A 61 -18.35 2.14 -76.39
CA PRO A 61 -18.09 0.70 -76.33
C PRO A 61 -18.58 -0.08 -77.53
N SER A 62 -19.37 0.57 -78.42
CA SER A 62 -19.81 -0.01 -79.70
C SER A 62 -18.77 0.10 -80.82
N LEU A 63 -17.68 0.81 -80.60
CA LEU A 63 -16.59 0.99 -81.58
C LEU A 63 -15.33 0.20 -81.17
N PRO A 64 -14.50 -0.19 -82.15
CA PRO A 64 -13.23 -0.84 -81.84
C PRO A 64 -12.42 -0.02 -80.78
N PRO A 65 -11.76 -0.69 -79.80
CA PRO A 65 -11.46 -2.12 -79.71
C PRO A 65 -12.54 -3.00 -79.07
N TYR A 66 -13.76 -2.52 -78.83
CA TYR A 66 -14.90 -3.24 -78.23
C TYR A 66 -14.65 -3.72 -76.78
N GLU A 67 -13.54 -3.32 -76.20
CA GLU A 67 -13.15 -3.67 -74.82
C GLU A 67 -13.27 -2.43 -73.93
N MET A 68 -13.86 -2.58 -72.76
CA MET A 68 -13.90 -1.56 -71.73
C MET A 68 -12.64 -1.67 -70.83
N TYR A 69 -11.66 -0.84 -71.15
CA TYR A 69 -10.46 -0.71 -70.33
C TYR A 69 -10.76 0.06 -69.06
N PRO A 70 -9.91 -0.06 -67.99
CA PRO A 70 -10.06 0.78 -66.81
C PRO A 70 -10.18 2.27 -67.20
N ILE A 71 -11.15 2.99 -66.58
CA ILE A 71 -11.47 4.38 -67.00
C ILE A 71 -10.28 5.33 -66.78
N ARG A 72 -9.42 5.04 -65.82
CA ARG A 72 -8.20 5.81 -65.54
C ARG A 72 -7.09 5.64 -66.58
N ARG A 73 -7.20 4.64 -67.43
CA ARG A 73 -6.31 4.49 -68.61
C ARG A 73 -6.55 5.66 -69.61
N TRP A 74 -7.77 6.13 -69.70
CA TRP A 74 -8.18 7.24 -70.57
C TRP A 74 -8.04 8.59 -69.89
N ASN A 75 -8.43 8.68 -68.63
CA ASN A 75 -8.30 9.88 -67.83
C ASN A 75 -7.78 9.54 -66.42
N PRO A 76 -6.45 9.65 -66.18
CA PRO A 76 -5.83 9.32 -64.86
C PRO A 76 -6.33 10.17 -63.68
N GLN A 77 -7.07 11.27 -63.94
CA GLN A 77 -7.62 12.13 -62.90
C GLN A 77 -8.93 11.58 -62.31
N LEU A 78 -9.55 10.59 -62.95
CA LEU A 78 -10.76 10.00 -62.42
C LEU A 78 -10.43 9.19 -61.15
N SER A 79 -11.40 9.15 -60.21
CA SER A 79 -11.30 8.44 -58.98
C SER A 79 -11.09 6.94 -59.19
N SER A 80 -10.19 6.32 -58.40
CA SER A 80 -10.01 4.86 -58.41
C SER A 80 -11.26 4.13 -57.88
N GLY A 81 -12.02 4.73 -56.99
CA GLY A 81 -13.28 4.20 -56.50
C GLY A 81 -14.35 4.14 -57.58
N LEU A 82 -14.43 5.17 -58.42
CA LEU A 82 -15.35 5.22 -59.56
C LEU A 82 -14.94 4.19 -60.63
N GLU A 83 -13.64 4.00 -60.87
CA GLU A 83 -13.12 2.93 -61.75
C GLU A 83 -13.55 1.56 -61.25
N GLU A 84 -13.40 1.28 -59.97
CA GLU A 84 -13.80 0.00 -59.33
C GLU A 84 -15.30 -0.28 -59.53
N ILE A 85 -16.15 0.77 -59.36
CA ILE A 85 -17.59 0.66 -59.58
C ILE A 85 -17.92 0.29 -61.03
N VAL A 86 -17.35 1.03 -61.98
CA VAL A 86 -17.61 0.80 -63.42
C VAL A 86 -17.14 -0.61 -63.84
N LEU A 87 -15.94 -1.03 -63.38
CA LEU A 87 -15.41 -2.35 -63.66
C LEU A 87 -16.29 -3.44 -63.05
N LYS A 88 -16.81 -3.24 -61.84
CA LYS A 88 -17.71 -4.22 -61.17
C LYS A 88 -19.07 -4.31 -61.90
N CYS A 89 -19.63 -3.18 -62.35
CA CYS A 89 -20.87 -3.17 -63.12
C CYS A 89 -20.73 -3.94 -64.42
N THR A 90 -19.60 -3.81 -65.11
CA THR A 90 -19.35 -4.36 -66.44
C THR A 90 -18.69 -5.76 -66.46
N GLN A 91 -18.74 -6.46 -65.35
CA GLN A 91 -18.28 -7.89 -65.27
C GLN A 91 -19.13 -8.79 -66.21
N ARG A 92 -18.48 -9.73 -66.87
CA ARG A 92 -19.16 -10.67 -67.79
C ARG A 92 -20.18 -11.55 -67.08
N ASN A 93 -19.81 -12.11 -65.92
CA ASN A 93 -20.71 -12.93 -65.14
C ASN A 93 -21.61 -12.05 -64.25
N PRO A 94 -22.94 -12.17 -64.33
CA PRO A 94 -23.88 -11.38 -63.49
C PRO A 94 -23.64 -11.54 -61.98
N ASN A 95 -23.13 -12.68 -61.53
CA ASN A 95 -22.84 -12.91 -60.11
C ASN A 95 -21.68 -12.07 -59.57
N ASP A 96 -20.79 -11.61 -60.44
CA ASP A 96 -19.65 -10.77 -60.09
C ASP A 96 -19.98 -9.26 -60.12
N ARG A 97 -21.20 -8.89 -60.54
CA ARG A 97 -21.71 -7.52 -60.54
C ARG A 97 -22.32 -7.15 -59.18
N TYR A 98 -22.77 -5.90 -59.04
CA TYR A 98 -23.69 -5.52 -57.97
C TYR A 98 -24.98 -6.33 -58.10
N GLN A 99 -25.49 -6.87 -56.98
CA GLN A 99 -26.63 -7.78 -56.99
C GLN A 99 -27.98 -7.02 -56.96
N SER A 100 -27.95 -5.73 -56.67
CA SER A 100 -29.14 -4.86 -56.69
C SER A 100 -28.76 -3.43 -57.03
N CYS A 101 -29.75 -2.66 -57.53
CA CYS A 101 -29.58 -1.22 -57.72
C CYS A 101 -29.31 -0.49 -56.40
N ALA A 102 -29.81 -0.99 -55.28
CA ALA A 102 -29.55 -0.41 -53.99
C ALA A 102 -28.07 -0.56 -53.58
N GLU A 103 -27.46 -1.72 -53.87
CA GLU A 103 -26.03 -1.95 -53.65
C GLU A 103 -25.16 -1.00 -54.49
N LEU A 104 -25.53 -0.85 -55.76
CA LEU A 104 -24.85 0.05 -56.68
C LEU A 104 -25.00 1.52 -56.21
N MET A 105 -26.21 1.94 -55.83
CA MET A 105 -26.45 3.30 -55.31
C MET A 105 -25.59 3.58 -54.09
N TYR A 106 -25.56 2.67 -53.13
CA TYR A 106 -24.70 2.78 -51.96
C TYR A 106 -23.22 2.95 -52.33
N ALA A 107 -22.73 2.14 -53.28
CA ALA A 107 -21.35 2.23 -53.76
C ALA A 107 -21.07 3.61 -54.41
N LEU A 108 -22.02 4.13 -55.20
CA LEU A 108 -21.92 5.44 -55.83
C LEU A 108 -21.96 6.58 -54.83
N GLU A 109 -22.75 6.50 -53.79
CA GLU A 109 -22.78 7.50 -52.70
C GLU A 109 -21.49 7.52 -51.92
N HIS A 110 -20.81 6.37 -51.78
CA HIS A 110 -19.61 6.18 -50.94
C HIS A 110 -18.33 5.92 -51.80
N TYR A 111 -18.31 6.28 -53.08
CA TYR A 111 -17.18 6.01 -53.97
C TYR A 111 -15.85 6.61 -53.49
N GLY A 112 -15.90 7.70 -52.70
CA GLY A 112 -14.73 8.32 -52.11
C GLY A 112 -14.03 7.39 -51.07
N GLU A 113 -14.77 6.50 -50.43
CA GLU A 113 -14.22 5.54 -49.49
C GLU A 113 -13.48 4.39 -50.18
N LEU A 114 -13.86 4.09 -51.41
CA LEU A 114 -13.20 3.13 -52.30
C LEU A 114 -11.91 3.71 -52.92
N ASP A 115 -11.70 5.03 -52.80
CA ASP A 115 -10.53 5.68 -53.35
C ASP A 115 -9.24 5.24 -52.67
N GLN A 116 -8.24 4.81 -53.47
CA GLN A 116 -6.95 4.35 -52.98
C GLN A 116 -6.20 5.41 -52.16
N GLU A 117 -6.37 6.71 -52.51
CA GLU A 117 -5.73 7.78 -51.73
C GLU A 117 -6.38 7.96 -50.35
N TYR A 118 -7.69 7.82 -50.25
CA TYR A 118 -8.42 7.88 -49.00
C TYR A 118 -7.98 6.68 -48.10
N ARG A 119 -7.96 5.46 -48.66
CA ARG A 119 -7.48 4.27 -47.92
C ARG A 119 -6.03 4.42 -47.43
N LYS A 120 -5.12 5.01 -48.24
CA LYS A 120 -3.74 5.28 -47.85
C LYS A 120 -3.64 6.32 -46.72
N ARG A 121 -4.48 7.37 -46.76
CA ARG A 121 -4.53 8.36 -45.69
C ARG A 121 -5.06 7.79 -44.38
N GLN A 122 -6.11 6.98 -44.42
CA GLN A 122 -6.66 6.31 -43.24
C GLN A 122 -5.65 5.33 -42.64
N MET A 123 -5.00 4.52 -43.47
CA MET A 123 -3.98 3.57 -43.03
C MET A 123 -2.79 4.29 -42.37
N ARG A 124 -2.40 5.47 -42.86
CA ARG A 124 -1.33 6.28 -42.27
C ARG A 124 -1.72 6.81 -40.88
N LYS A 125 -2.94 7.33 -40.73
CA LYS A 125 -3.50 7.75 -39.43
C LYS A 125 -3.58 6.59 -38.44
N TRP A 126 -4.03 5.45 -38.87
CA TRP A 126 -4.11 4.23 -38.03
C TRP A 126 -2.73 3.75 -37.55
N ARG A 127 -1.72 3.75 -38.44
CA ARG A 127 -0.34 3.41 -38.06
C ARG A 127 0.26 4.37 -37.05
N THR A 128 0.03 5.68 -37.18
CA THR A 128 0.49 6.65 -36.17
C THR A 128 -0.22 6.47 -34.83
N PHE A 129 -1.50 6.20 -34.82
CA PHE A 129 -2.25 5.89 -33.60
C PHE A 129 -1.71 4.66 -32.88
N VAL A 130 -1.51 3.54 -33.59
CA VAL A 130 -0.94 2.31 -33.02
C VAL A 130 0.48 2.56 -32.48
N ALA A 131 1.30 3.31 -33.20
CA ALA A 131 2.66 3.65 -32.75
C ALA A 131 2.64 4.47 -31.45
N MET A 132 1.74 5.43 -31.33
CA MET A 132 1.57 6.21 -30.08
C MET A 132 1.10 5.32 -28.91
N CYS A 133 0.09 4.47 -29.13
CA CYS A 133 -0.38 3.55 -28.11
C CYS A 133 0.69 2.56 -27.66
N SER A 134 1.53 2.06 -28.57
CA SER A 134 2.61 1.14 -28.22
C SER A 134 3.72 1.85 -27.43
N LEU A 135 4.02 3.10 -27.75
CA LEU A 135 5.00 3.91 -27.02
C LEU A 135 4.54 4.20 -25.58
N THR A 136 3.27 4.55 -25.41
CA THR A 136 2.69 4.78 -24.07
C THR A 136 2.66 3.51 -23.24
N ALA A 137 2.29 2.38 -23.83
CA ALA A 137 2.32 1.08 -23.17
C ALA A 137 3.75 0.68 -22.74
N ALA A 138 4.74 0.88 -23.60
CA ALA A 138 6.15 0.61 -23.30
C ALA A 138 6.68 1.51 -22.16
N SER A 139 6.28 2.79 -22.15
CA SER A 139 6.64 3.74 -21.08
C SER A 139 6.05 3.31 -19.73
N LEU A 140 4.78 2.90 -19.70
CA LEU A 140 4.13 2.41 -18.48
C LEU A 140 4.81 1.13 -17.95
N LEU A 141 5.11 0.18 -18.83
CA LEU A 141 5.83 -1.04 -18.45
C LEU A 141 7.25 -0.73 -17.94
N GLY A 142 7.93 0.23 -18.53
CA GLY A 142 9.24 0.72 -18.08
C GLY A 142 9.19 1.30 -16.68
N CYS A 143 8.17 2.14 -16.37
CA CYS A 143 7.98 2.71 -15.04
C CYS A 143 7.69 1.64 -13.98
N VAL A 144 6.83 0.65 -14.32
CA VAL A 144 6.54 -0.46 -13.40
C VAL A 144 7.78 -1.33 -13.18
N GLY A 145 8.49 -1.67 -14.24
CA GLY A 145 9.73 -2.46 -14.16
C GLY A 145 10.83 -1.78 -13.34
N PHE A 146 10.98 -0.45 -13.49
CA PHE A 146 11.92 0.32 -12.69
C PHE A 146 11.56 0.31 -11.20
N LYS A 147 10.28 0.56 -10.86
CA LYS A 147 9.82 0.51 -9.47
C LYS A 147 10.00 -0.86 -8.83
N VAL A 148 9.67 -1.94 -9.55
CA VAL A 148 9.88 -3.31 -9.06
C VAL A 148 11.36 -3.59 -8.85
N GLY A 149 12.22 -3.17 -9.77
CA GLY A 149 13.68 -3.32 -9.64
C GLY A 149 14.24 -2.55 -8.44
N GLU A 150 13.83 -1.30 -8.23
CA GLU A 150 14.21 -0.49 -7.07
C GLU A 150 13.80 -1.17 -5.76
N THR A 151 12.54 -1.62 -5.67
CA THR A 151 12.03 -2.30 -4.46
C THR A 151 12.79 -3.59 -4.16
N MET A 152 13.10 -4.40 -5.18
CA MET A 152 13.86 -5.64 -5.01
C MET A 152 15.30 -5.38 -4.53
N THR A 153 15.96 -4.37 -5.10
CA THR A 153 17.34 -4.00 -4.72
C THR A 153 17.37 -3.46 -3.29
N THR A 154 16.45 -2.58 -2.93
CA THR A 154 16.31 -2.03 -1.58
C THR A 154 16.08 -3.13 -0.56
N LYS A 155 15.14 -4.05 -0.83
CA LYS A 155 14.86 -5.18 0.05
C LYS A 155 16.07 -6.09 0.23
N SER A 156 16.76 -6.45 -0.85
CA SER A 156 17.96 -7.30 -0.80
C SER A 156 19.10 -6.65 -0.02
N SER A 157 19.28 -5.34 -0.17
CA SER A 157 20.30 -4.58 0.57
C SER A 157 19.97 -4.48 2.05
N TYR A 158 18.71 -4.21 2.40
CA TYR A 158 18.24 -4.17 3.80
C TYR A 158 18.47 -5.51 4.50
N GLU A 159 18.01 -6.61 3.90
CA GLU A 159 18.18 -7.97 4.46
C GLU A 159 19.66 -8.37 4.56
N GLY A 160 20.49 -7.88 3.65
CA GLY A 160 21.94 -8.03 3.72
C GLY A 160 22.51 -7.40 4.98
N TYR A 161 22.17 -6.15 5.29
CA TYR A 161 22.63 -5.48 6.51
C TYR A 161 22.10 -6.13 7.80
N ILE A 162 20.83 -6.56 7.84
CA ILE A 162 20.29 -7.29 9.00
C ILE A 162 21.09 -8.59 9.25
N LYS A 163 21.42 -9.32 8.19
CA LYS A 163 22.20 -10.55 8.30
C LYS A 163 23.65 -10.28 8.74
N GLU A 164 24.30 -9.27 8.24
CA GLU A 164 25.64 -8.88 8.66
C GLU A 164 25.64 -8.44 10.13
N ALA A 165 24.64 -7.65 10.56
CA ALA A 165 24.47 -7.30 11.97
C ALA A 165 24.32 -8.53 12.87
N ALA A 166 23.50 -9.51 12.47
CA ALA A 166 23.30 -10.73 13.25
C ALA A 166 24.58 -11.58 13.39
N ASN A 167 25.46 -11.54 12.39
CA ASN A 167 26.73 -12.31 12.37
C ASN A 167 27.90 -11.57 12.99
N SER A 168 27.83 -10.26 13.20
CA SER A 168 28.92 -9.48 13.78
C SER A 168 29.02 -9.71 15.29
N PRO A 169 30.20 -9.98 15.82
CA PRO A 169 30.42 -10.13 17.27
C PRO A 169 30.50 -8.78 18.00
N GLU A 170 30.86 -7.71 17.33
CA GLU A 170 31.08 -6.39 17.94
C GLU A 170 29.81 -5.52 17.92
N GLN A 171 29.52 -4.91 19.07
CA GLN A 171 28.37 -4.04 19.25
C GLN A 171 28.36 -2.87 18.27
N SER A 172 29.50 -2.18 18.14
CA SER A 172 29.66 -1.02 17.24
C SER A 172 29.41 -1.38 15.77
N GLU A 173 29.80 -2.57 15.33
CA GLU A 173 29.51 -3.04 13.98
C GLU A 173 28.04 -3.36 13.79
N ARG A 174 27.38 -4.00 14.76
CA ARG A 174 25.93 -4.26 14.73
C ARG A 174 25.13 -2.97 14.65
N GLU A 175 25.45 -1.97 15.47
CA GLU A 175 24.84 -0.63 15.41
C GLU A 175 24.97 0.00 14.04
N LYS A 176 26.16 -0.05 13.45
CA LYS A 176 26.42 0.47 12.11
C LYS A 176 25.54 -0.22 11.08
N TYR A 177 25.48 -1.55 11.08
CA TYR A 177 24.68 -2.30 10.12
C TYR A 177 23.17 -2.03 10.29
N TYR A 178 22.65 -1.96 11.53
CA TYR A 178 21.25 -1.58 11.74
C TYR A 178 20.96 -0.15 11.29
N THR A 179 21.89 0.78 11.57
CA THR A 179 21.77 2.17 11.11
C THR A 179 21.78 2.27 9.58
N ASP A 180 22.62 1.49 8.90
CA ASP A 180 22.71 1.46 7.44
C ASP A 180 21.46 0.78 6.84
N ALA A 181 20.90 -0.26 7.48
CA ALA A 181 19.62 -0.83 7.08
C ALA A 181 18.48 0.20 7.17
N ILE A 182 18.41 0.98 8.26
CA ILE A 182 17.42 2.05 8.44
C ILE A 182 17.55 3.13 7.37
N LYS A 183 18.78 3.50 6.97
CA LYS A 183 18.98 4.48 5.89
C LYS A 183 18.49 3.96 4.52
N ILE A 184 18.56 2.65 4.28
CA ILE A 184 18.10 2.02 3.04
C ILE A 184 16.58 1.98 2.99
N ASP A 185 15.94 1.53 4.07
CA ASP A 185 14.47 1.50 4.16
C ASP A 185 14.00 1.91 5.57
N PRO A 186 13.77 3.20 5.79
CA PRO A 186 13.38 3.72 7.10
C PRO A 186 11.94 3.39 7.51
N ARG A 187 11.19 2.63 6.72
CA ARG A 187 9.82 2.21 7.05
C ARG A 187 9.75 0.87 7.75
N ARG A 188 10.82 0.08 7.69
CA ARG A 188 10.86 -1.27 8.28
C ARG A 188 11.33 -1.19 9.73
N GLY A 189 10.51 -1.73 10.64
CA GLY A 189 10.75 -1.66 12.08
C GLY A 189 11.83 -2.59 12.60
N GLU A 190 12.11 -3.71 11.92
CA GLU A 190 13.04 -4.75 12.38
C GLU A 190 14.42 -4.19 12.80
N ALA A 191 15.01 -3.28 12.01
CA ALA A 191 16.29 -2.67 12.34
C ALA A 191 16.21 -1.76 13.57
N TYR A 192 15.10 -1.02 13.74
CA TYR A 192 14.90 -0.17 14.91
C TYR A 192 14.70 -1.00 16.19
N HIS A 193 13.91 -2.07 16.12
CA HIS A 193 13.72 -2.99 17.26
C HIS A 193 15.03 -3.63 17.66
N ASN A 194 15.81 -4.13 16.70
CA ASN A 194 17.10 -4.75 16.97
C ASN A 194 18.12 -3.73 17.52
N LEU A 195 18.14 -2.50 17.01
CA LEU A 195 19.00 -1.44 17.53
C LEU A 195 18.62 -1.06 18.96
N LEU A 196 17.33 -0.94 19.27
CA LEU A 196 16.86 -0.70 20.64
C LEU A 196 17.26 -1.82 21.57
N GLN A 197 17.08 -3.09 21.17
CA GLN A 197 17.50 -4.23 21.97
C GLN A 197 19.00 -4.25 22.22
N LEU A 198 19.80 -3.86 21.21
CA LEU A 198 21.25 -3.77 21.33
C LEU A 198 21.68 -2.70 22.32
N CYS A 199 20.99 -1.54 22.34
CA CYS A 199 21.24 -0.47 23.29
C CYS A 199 20.89 -0.87 24.74
N ILE A 200 19.88 -1.74 24.93
CA ILE A 200 19.45 -2.21 26.26
C ILE A 200 20.30 -3.37 26.78
N ARG A 201 20.73 -4.28 25.90
CA ARG A 201 21.32 -5.58 26.30
C ARG A 201 22.75 -5.82 25.82
N GLY A 202 23.32 -4.94 25.01
CA GLY A 202 24.61 -5.19 24.40
C GLY A 202 24.64 -6.35 23.40
N ALA A 203 25.80 -6.57 22.80
CA ALA A 203 25.97 -7.59 21.75
C ALA A 203 26.04 -9.03 22.27
N ASP A 204 26.45 -9.22 23.51
CA ASP A 204 26.58 -10.52 24.19
C ASP A 204 25.31 -10.89 24.97
N GLY A 205 24.29 -10.03 24.99
CA GLY A 205 23.05 -10.20 25.73
C GLY A 205 23.15 -9.91 27.23
N SER A 206 24.28 -9.35 27.69
CA SER A 206 24.42 -8.79 29.04
C SER A 206 23.58 -7.51 29.16
N GLU A 207 23.22 -7.12 30.39
CA GLU A 207 22.62 -5.80 30.63
C GLU A 207 23.64 -4.75 30.23
N ASN A 208 23.24 -3.83 29.34
CA ASN A 208 24.03 -2.71 28.90
C ASN A 208 23.50 -1.44 29.59
N ASP A 209 24.38 -0.48 29.82
CA ASP A 209 24.02 0.81 30.39
C ASP A 209 23.21 1.61 29.36
N PHE A 210 21.88 1.49 29.40
CA PHE A 210 20.98 2.31 28.58
C PHE A 210 20.99 3.73 29.12
N ASP A 211 22.08 4.43 28.85
CA ASP A 211 22.37 5.76 29.38
C ASP A 211 22.06 6.89 28.41
N ARG A 212 22.56 8.08 28.69
CA ARG A 212 22.40 9.27 27.85
C ARG A 212 23.07 9.10 26.49
N GLU A 213 24.16 8.35 26.38
CA GLU A 213 24.89 8.17 25.13
C GLU A 213 24.12 7.25 24.18
N GLU A 214 23.63 6.12 24.69
CA GLU A 214 22.80 5.19 23.92
C GLU A 214 21.49 5.83 23.45
N THR A 215 20.82 6.57 24.34
CA THR A 215 19.58 7.26 23.98
C THR A 215 19.82 8.39 22.95
N ALA A 216 20.95 9.09 23.01
CA ALA A 216 21.33 10.10 22.03
C ALA A 216 21.61 9.46 20.65
N ARG A 217 22.22 8.28 20.60
CA ARG A 217 22.43 7.51 19.35
C ARG A 217 21.10 7.15 18.72
N LEU A 218 20.18 6.52 19.47
CA LEU A 218 18.84 6.19 18.98
C LEU A 218 18.09 7.43 18.47
N THR A 219 18.10 8.51 19.24
CA THR A 219 17.45 9.77 18.83
C THR A 219 18.07 10.33 17.56
N SER A 220 19.40 10.24 17.40
CA SER A 220 20.09 10.65 16.19
C SER A 220 19.65 9.85 14.98
N VAL A 221 19.50 8.53 15.12
CA VAL A 221 19.01 7.66 14.04
C VAL A 221 17.58 7.97 13.67
N LEU A 222 16.68 8.15 14.64
CA LEU A 222 15.29 8.54 14.42
C LEU A 222 15.17 9.92 13.75
N GLY A 223 15.96 10.90 14.22
CA GLY A 223 15.98 12.26 13.71
C GLY A 223 16.73 12.46 12.39
N TYR A 224 17.46 11.44 11.91
CA TYR A 224 18.23 11.55 10.68
C TYR A 224 17.35 11.88 9.47
N LYS A 225 17.77 12.87 8.69
CA LYS A 225 17.15 13.26 7.42
C LYS A 225 18.08 12.87 6.30
N GLY A 226 17.71 11.90 5.48
CA GLY A 226 18.43 11.57 4.24
C GLY A 226 18.40 12.74 3.23
N SER A 227 18.33 12.42 1.96
CA SER A 227 18.17 13.42 0.89
C SER A 227 16.81 14.13 0.87
N GLY A 228 15.88 13.75 1.74
CA GLY A 228 14.52 14.30 1.84
C GLY A 228 14.34 15.25 3.04
N ASN A 229 13.16 15.88 3.13
CA ASN A 229 12.81 16.76 4.26
C ASN A 229 12.25 16.02 5.49
N ARG A 230 12.03 14.70 5.39
CA ARG A 230 11.42 13.87 6.44
C ARG A 230 12.50 13.16 7.25
N THR A 231 12.26 12.98 8.55
CA THR A 231 13.11 12.17 9.43
C THR A 231 12.84 10.67 9.22
N ASN A 232 13.79 9.83 9.62
CA ASN A 232 13.59 8.38 9.64
C ASN A 232 12.35 8.02 10.46
N GLU A 233 12.16 8.63 11.62
CA GLU A 233 10.97 8.43 12.46
C GLU A 233 9.69 8.74 11.67
N SER A 234 9.62 9.86 10.94
CA SER A 234 8.46 10.23 10.14
C SER A 234 8.16 9.27 8.98
N TYR A 235 9.16 8.53 8.49
CA TYR A 235 8.95 7.44 7.56
C TYR A 235 8.46 6.18 8.26
N PHE A 236 9.00 5.88 9.43
CA PHE A 236 8.64 4.73 10.25
C PHE A 236 7.21 4.82 10.79
N GLU A 237 6.74 6.00 11.20
CA GLU A 237 5.34 6.28 11.57
C GLU A 237 4.33 5.90 10.49
N GLY A 238 4.77 5.81 9.23
CA GLY A 238 3.95 5.32 8.12
C GLY A 238 3.68 3.81 8.15
N ASN A 239 4.47 3.03 8.89
CA ASN A 239 4.25 1.62 9.19
C ASN A 239 3.71 1.48 10.63
N LYS A 240 2.43 1.78 10.79
CA LYS A 240 1.81 1.92 12.11
C LYS A 240 1.98 0.71 13.00
N GLU A 241 1.87 -0.50 12.47
CA GLU A 241 1.96 -1.74 13.25
C GLU A 241 3.32 -1.88 13.93
N GLU A 242 4.41 -1.74 13.19
CA GLU A 242 5.75 -1.84 13.74
C GLU A 242 6.17 -0.62 14.56
N TYR A 243 5.71 0.59 14.18
CA TYR A 243 6.02 1.82 14.91
C TYR A 243 5.35 1.87 16.29
N ASP A 244 4.09 1.47 16.37
CA ASP A 244 3.35 1.48 17.63
C ASP A 244 3.95 0.48 18.63
N GLU A 245 4.35 -0.72 18.15
CA GLU A 245 5.07 -1.68 18.97
C GLU A 245 6.44 -1.13 19.42
N PHE A 246 7.17 -0.46 18.52
CA PHE A 246 8.43 0.19 18.85
C PHE A 246 8.24 1.30 19.90
N ALA A 247 7.20 2.12 19.78
CA ALA A 247 6.89 3.16 20.74
C ALA A 247 6.63 2.58 22.15
N PHE A 248 5.89 1.47 22.23
CA PHE A 248 5.68 0.74 23.48
C PHE A 248 7.00 0.23 24.07
N GLN A 249 7.87 -0.39 23.27
CA GLN A 249 9.17 -0.89 23.71
C GLN A 249 10.12 0.25 24.15
N MET A 250 10.12 1.38 23.43
CA MET A 250 10.87 2.58 23.82
C MET A 250 10.41 3.13 25.17
N GLY A 251 9.08 3.18 25.38
CA GLY A 251 8.50 3.55 26.68
C GLY A 251 9.04 2.65 27.80
N LEU A 252 9.01 1.35 27.63
CA LEU A 252 9.54 0.38 28.59
C LEU A 252 11.05 0.56 28.84
N ALA A 253 11.83 0.78 27.77
CA ALA A 253 13.28 0.98 27.87
C ALA A 253 13.62 2.20 28.73
N TYR A 254 12.99 3.37 28.45
CA TYR A 254 13.18 4.55 29.26
C TYR A 254 12.69 4.37 30.71
N PHE A 255 11.59 3.65 30.90
CA PHE A 255 10.98 3.51 32.22
C PHE A 255 11.80 2.62 33.15
N TYR A 256 12.37 1.52 32.62
CA TYR A 256 13.00 0.48 33.43
C TYR A 256 14.51 0.36 33.25
N SER A 257 15.03 0.69 32.08
CA SER A 257 16.44 0.41 31.75
C SER A 257 17.30 1.67 31.71
N TYR A 258 16.71 2.89 31.80
CA TYR A 258 17.47 4.13 31.68
C TYR A 258 18.29 4.43 32.94
N GLU A 259 19.62 4.52 32.80
CA GLU A 259 20.56 4.73 33.90
C GLU A 259 20.95 6.21 34.14
N GLY A 260 20.49 7.16 33.32
CA GLY A 260 20.75 8.57 33.47
C GLY A 260 19.96 9.27 34.61
N GLY A 261 19.39 8.47 35.54
CA GLY A 261 18.58 8.86 36.68
C GLY A 261 17.12 8.40 36.52
N GLU A 262 16.63 7.73 37.54
CA GLU A 262 15.29 7.10 37.56
C GLU A 262 14.17 8.07 37.17
N LYS A 263 14.10 9.23 37.81
CA LYS A 263 13.11 10.25 37.50
C LYS A 263 13.17 10.75 36.08
N SER A 264 14.39 10.93 35.55
CA SER A 264 14.61 11.39 34.18
C SER A 264 14.13 10.37 33.17
N GLY A 265 14.49 9.06 33.34
CA GLY A 265 14.06 7.98 32.48
C GLY A 265 12.54 7.83 32.46
N LYS A 266 11.92 7.77 33.64
CA LYS A 266 10.47 7.65 33.77
C LYS A 266 9.73 8.84 33.13
N SER A 267 10.19 10.06 33.33
CA SER A 267 9.63 11.24 32.66
C SER A 267 9.79 11.18 31.14
N MET A 268 10.94 10.74 30.63
CA MET A 268 11.17 10.60 29.19
C MET A 268 10.31 9.50 28.54
N SER A 269 9.92 8.48 29.30
CA SER A 269 9.05 7.40 28.83
C SER A 269 7.63 7.86 28.50
N GLN A 270 7.17 8.97 29.13
CA GLN A 270 5.80 9.47 28.98
C GLN A 270 5.40 9.65 27.53
N THR A 271 6.19 10.38 26.75
CA THR A 271 5.89 10.66 25.33
C THR A 271 5.74 9.40 24.50
N TRP A 272 6.55 8.38 24.78
CA TRP A 272 6.50 7.10 24.07
C TRP A 272 5.27 6.29 24.45
N PHE A 273 4.92 6.25 25.72
CA PHE A 273 3.69 5.59 26.17
C PHE A 273 2.43 6.32 25.70
N GLU A 274 2.43 7.64 25.61
CA GLU A 274 1.33 8.40 25.01
C GLU A 274 1.12 8.02 23.54
N LYS A 275 2.21 7.96 22.74
CA LYS A 275 2.14 7.48 21.35
C LYS A 275 1.57 6.06 21.26
N ALA A 276 2.04 5.14 22.12
CA ALA A 276 1.55 3.77 22.16
C ALA A 276 0.08 3.68 22.63
N ALA A 277 -0.35 4.52 23.55
CA ALA A 277 -1.73 4.59 24.04
C ALA A 277 -2.71 5.08 22.96
N GLU A 278 -2.28 5.96 22.07
CA GLU A 278 -3.05 6.47 20.93
C GLU A 278 -3.03 5.51 19.71
N SER A 279 -2.24 4.45 19.75
CA SER A 279 -2.09 3.46 18.68
C SER A 279 -3.44 2.91 18.20
N GLU A 280 -3.54 2.67 16.89
CA GLU A 280 -4.67 1.94 16.29
C GLU A 280 -4.34 0.45 16.08
N SER A 281 -3.05 0.08 16.09
CA SER A 281 -2.55 -1.24 15.73
C SER A 281 -2.25 -2.14 16.92
N LEU A 282 -1.89 -1.57 18.09
CA LEU A 282 -1.65 -2.34 19.30
C LEU A 282 -2.92 -3.01 19.83
N ASP A 283 -2.76 -4.18 20.40
CA ASP A 283 -3.86 -4.85 21.11
C ASP A 283 -4.38 -4.01 22.29
N LYS A 284 -5.60 -4.34 22.73
CA LYS A 284 -6.29 -3.56 23.76
C LYS A 284 -5.53 -3.52 25.06
N ASP A 285 -4.88 -4.61 25.43
CA ASP A 285 -4.22 -4.76 26.73
C ASP A 285 -2.92 -3.95 26.78
N LYS A 286 -2.12 -3.97 25.69
CA LYS A 286 -0.94 -3.09 25.57
C LYS A 286 -1.32 -1.60 25.53
N LYS A 287 -2.40 -1.25 24.86
CA LYS A 287 -2.90 0.14 24.86
C LYS A 287 -3.30 0.60 26.25
N GLU A 288 -4.03 -0.22 26.98
CA GLU A 288 -4.45 0.10 28.33
C GLU A 288 -3.25 0.20 29.26
N LEU A 289 -2.30 -0.72 29.15
CA LEU A 289 -1.04 -0.70 29.88
C LEU A 289 -0.20 0.54 29.55
N SER A 290 -0.16 0.96 28.29
CA SER A 290 0.52 2.20 27.86
C SER A 290 -0.08 3.45 28.53
N LYS A 291 -1.41 3.53 28.63
CA LYS A 291 -2.08 4.63 29.34
C LYS A 291 -1.67 4.70 30.83
N ARG A 292 -1.65 3.54 31.50
CA ARG A 292 -1.23 3.44 32.90
C ARG A 292 0.22 3.86 33.09
N PHE A 293 1.11 3.42 32.20
CA PHE A 293 2.50 3.85 32.23
C PHE A 293 2.66 5.35 31.95
N ALA A 294 1.90 5.91 31.00
CA ALA A 294 1.94 7.34 30.71
C ALA A 294 1.50 8.17 31.94
N SER A 295 0.46 7.72 32.64
CA SER A 295 0.00 8.36 33.88
C SER A 295 1.07 8.33 34.97
N ILE A 296 1.71 7.18 35.17
CA ILE A 296 2.80 7.04 36.14
C ILE A 296 4.03 7.85 35.75
N ALA A 297 4.39 7.89 34.47
CA ALA A 297 5.48 8.74 33.98
C ALA A 297 5.23 10.22 34.20
N ALA A 298 3.99 10.68 33.99
CA ALA A 298 3.56 12.06 34.31
C ALA A 298 3.68 12.35 35.78
N TYR A 299 3.36 11.40 36.67
CA TYR A 299 3.60 11.51 38.08
C TYR A 299 5.08 11.81 38.40
N TYR A 300 6.01 11.03 37.82
CA TYR A 300 7.45 11.28 38.02
C TYR A 300 7.91 12.64 37.49
N ALA A 301 7.32 13.12 36.40
CA ALA A 301 7.60 14.47 35.89
C ALA A 301 7.16 15.57 36.87
N SER A 302 6.15 15.31 37.69
CA SER A 302 5.58 16.25 38.64
C SER A 302 6.17 16.20 40.05
N LEU A 303 7.03 15.22 40.37
CA LEU A 303 7.54 14.97 41.72
C LEU A 303 8.22 16.16 42.39
N ASP A 304 8.82 17.09 41.64
CA ASP A 304 9.44 18.30 42.19
C ASP A 304 8.62 19.56 41.89
N SER A 305 7.41 19.37 41.34
CA SER A 305 6.52 20.50 41.10
C SER A 305 5.87 20.91 42.42
N VAL A 306 6.01 22.18 42.75
CA VAL A 306 5.32 22.78 43.88
C VAL A 306 4.36 23.85 43.38
N ASP A 307 3.24 24.02 44.06
CA ASP A 307 2.32 25.10 43.79
C ASP A 307 2.87 26.47 44.25
N GLU A 308 2.13 27.52 43.99
CA GLU A 308 2.51 28.89 44.41
C GLU A 308 2.67 29.02 45.93
N SER A 309 2.16 28.10 46.73
CA SER A 309 2.25 28.03 48.17
C SER A 309 3.40 27.15 48.67
N GLY A 310 4.16 26.50 47.74
CA GLY A 310 5.29 25.64 48.07
C GLY A 310 4.90 24.21 48.46
N TYR A 311 3.63 23.81 48.25
CA TYR A 311 3.19 22.43 48.47
C TYR A 311 3.36 21.57 47.19
N SER A 312 3.71 20.29 47.39
CA SER A 312 3.81 19.34 46.27
C SER A 312 2.47 19.22 45.56
N THR A 313 2.48 19.34 44.23
CA THR A 313 1.31 19.14 43.39
C THR A 313 0.99 17.67 43.15
N THR A 314 1.82 16.77 43.69
CA THR A 314 1.75 15.34 43.44
C THR A 314 0.71 14.68 44.34
N SER A 315 -0.26 13.95 43.70
CA SER A 315 -1.27 13.18 44.41
C SER A 315 -0.80 11.73 44.59
N TYR A 316 -0.36 11.39 45.80
CA TYR A 316 0.00 10.01 46.13
C TYR A 316 -1.20 9.03 46.10
N GLY A 317 -2.43 9.55 46.23
CA GLY A 317 -3.65 8.76 46.08
C GLY A 317 -3.88 8.30 44.67
N ASP A 318 -3.78 9.21 43.70
CA ASP A 318 -3.90 8.91 42.28
C ASP A 318 -2.74 8.00 41.80
N TYR A 319 -1.52 8.31 42.28
CA TYR A 319 -0.35 7.46 42.01
C TYR A 319 -0.55 6.01 42.52
N TRP A 320 -1.13 5.82 43.68
CA TRP A 320 -1.44 4.50 44.22
C TRP A 320 -2.36 3.71 43.28
N ILE A 321 -3.44 4.35 42.80
CA ILE A 321 -4.40 3.76 41.89
C ILE A 321 -3.69 3.30 40.59
N ASP A 322 -2.89 4.19 40.00
CA ASP A 322 -2.16 3.90 38.78
C ASP A 322 -1.11 2.76 38.97
N LEU A 323 -0.37 2.82 40.11
CA LEU A 323 0.66 1.84 40.46
C LEU A 323 0.07 0.43 40.63
N VAL A 324 -1.02 0.25 41.35
CA VAL A 324 -1.70 -1.01 41.54
C VAL A 324 -2.23 -1.51 40.18
N SER A 325 -2.78 -0.60 39.38
CA SER A 325 -3.31 -0.96 38.07
C SER A 325 -2.27 -1.51 37.10
N LEU A 326 -0.97 -1.24 37.29
CA LEU A 326 0.11 -1.80 36.48
C LEU A 326 0.20 -3.32 36.59
N THR A 327 -0.14 -3.87 37.72
CA THR A 327 -0.01 -5.32 38.00
C THR A 327 -1.33 -6.06 37.92
N ASP A 328 -2.41 -5.38 37.54
CA ASP A 328 -3.72 -5.99 37.33
C ASP A 328 -3.73 -6.97 36.13
N GLY A 329 -4.23 -8.16 36.37
CA GLY A 329 -4.41 -9.20 35.34
C GLY A 329 -3.17 -10.10 35.15
N ASP A 330 -3.18 -10.84 34.04
CA ASP A 330 -2.05 -11.69 33.66
C ASP A 330 -1.03 -10.93 32.83
N LEU A 331 -0.05 -10.35 33.49
CA LEU A 331 1.02 -9.58 32.84
C LEU A 331 1.82 -10.41 31.85
N THR A 332 1.99 -11.72 32.08
CA THR A 332 2.81 -12.60 31.20
C THR A 332 2.14 -12.84 29.84
N SER A 333 0.84 -12.55 29.72
CA SER A 333 0.13 -12.59 28.45
C SER A 333 0.29 -11.30 27.62
N VAL A 334 0.68 -10.19 28.25
CA VAL A 334 0.77 -8.86 27.64
C VAL A 334 2.20 -8.42 27.36
N VAL A 335 3.10 -8.74 28.30
CA VAL A 335 4.53 -8.41 28.23
C VAL A 335 5.38 -9.69 28.44
N ASN A 336 6.66 -9.60 28.06
CA ASN A 336 7.56 -10.72 28.33
C ASN A 336 7.77 -10.96 29.85
N PRO A 337 8.18 -12.16 30.25
CA PRO A 337 8.35 -12.52 31.67
C PRO A 337 9.29 -11.59 32.44
N GLU A 338 10.32 -11.07 31.81
CA GLU A 338 11.29 -10.17 32.40
C GLU A 338 10.68 -8.82 32.76
N THR A 339 9.92 -8.23 31.81
CA THR A 339 9.20 -6.98 32.01
C THR A 339 8.14 -7.14 33.09
N ALA A 340 7.40 -8.25 33.13
CA ALA A 340 6.43 -8.55 34.17
C ALA A 340 7.08 -8.56 35.56
N LEU A 341 8.25 -9.20 35.70
CA LEU A 341 9.00 -9.23 36.96
C LEU A 341 9.45 -7.82 37.39
N VAL A 342 9.89 -6.98 36.43
CA VAL A 342 10.28 -5.60 36.74
C VAL A 342 9.08 -4.78 37.21
N MET A 343 7.89 -4.99 36.64
CA MET A 343 6.66 -4.34 37.10
C MET A 343 6.28 -4.74 38.52
N TYR A 344 6.33 -6.04 38.85
CA TYR A 344 6.11 -6.47 40.25
C TYR A 344 7.18 -5.93 41.19
N LYS A 345 8.45 -5.87 40.78
CA LYS A 345 9.53 -5.24 41.54
C LYS A 345 9.24 -3.79 41.84
N GLU A 346 8.83 -3.04 40.84
CA GLU A 346 8.47 -1.62 40.98
C GLU A 346 7.34 -1.42 42.00
N LEU A 347 6.25 -2.18 41.88
CA LEU A 347 5.14 -2.10 42.83
C LEU A 347 5.61 -2.36 44.25
N VAL A 348 6.35 -3.43 44.50
CA VAL A 348 6.83 -3.79 45.84
C VAL A 348 7.77 -2.72 46.40
N TYR A 349 8.71 -2.24 45.57
CA TYR A 349 9.67 -1.22 45.93
C TYR A 349 8.97 0.12 46.28
N ARG A 350 7.96 0.54 45.54
CA ARG A 350 7.21 1.77 45.82
C ARG A 350 6.34 1.69 47.05
N ILE A 351 5.78 0.51 47.33
CA ILE A 351 5.07 0.32 48.61
C ILE A 351 6.05 0.42 49.78
N ASP A 352 7.24 -0.16 49.66
CA ASP A 352 8.29 -0.12 50.67
C ASP A 352 8.75 1.30 50.94
N GLU A 353 9.07 2.05 49.89
CA GLU A 353 9.62 3.42 49.99
C GLU A 353 8.59 4.48 50.42
N ASN A 354 7.35 4.41 49.90
CA ASN A 354 6.36 5.46 50.05
C ASN A 354 5.18 5.11 51.00
N ALA A 355 5.33 4.08 51.84
CA ALA A 355 4.27 3.63 52.74
C ALA A 355 3.66 4.77 53.60
N LEU A 356 4.48 5.73 54.07
CA LEU A 356 4.03 6.87 54.84
C LEU A 356 3.25 7.89 54.01
N ASP A 357 3.67 8.14 52.78
CA ASP A 357 3.03 9.11 51.91
C ASP A 357 1.71 8.56 51.38
N PHE A 358 1.62 7.28 51.08
CA PHE A 358 0.37 6.58 50.78
C PHE A 358 -0.61 6.66 51.98
N LYS A 359 -0.12 6.46 53.20
CA LYS A 359 -0.95 6.65 54.42
C LYS A 359 -1.49 8.08 54.50
N ARG A 360 -0.63 9.10 54.27
CA ARG A 360 -1.03 10.51 54.28
C ARG A 360 -2.05 10.81 53.19
N ALA A 361 -1.99 10.16 52.08
CA ALA A 361 -2.93 10.26 50.98
C ALA A 361 -4.24 9.48 51.19
N GLY A 362 -4.39 8.81 52.36
CA GLY A 362 -5.62 8.09 52.71
C GLY A 362 -5.65 6.62 52.32
N VAL A 363 -4.56 6.08 51.77
CA VAL A 363 -4.44 4.63 51.48
C VAL A 363 -4.38 3.87 52.79
N THR A 364 -5.16 2.85 52.95
CA THR A 364 -5.24 2.07 54.20
C THR A 364 -4.13 1.02 54.33
N LYS A 365 -3.79 0.66 55.56
CA LYS A 365 -2.89 -0.46 55.82
C LYS A 365 -3.33 -1.74 55.18
N GLY A 366 -4.66 -1.96 55.14
CA GLY A 366 -5.26 -3.17 54.52
C GLY A 366 -5.05 -3.25 53.02
N GLU A 367 -5.14 -2.13 52.31
CA GLU A 367 -4.91 -2.04 50.86
C GLU A 367 -3.42 -2.34 50.56
N LEU A 368 -2.47 -1.68 51.20
CA LEU A 368 -1.04 -1.93 51.00
C LEU A 368 -0.62 -3.36 51.26
N LEU A 369 -1.06 -3.94 52.40
CA LEU A 369 -0.75 -5.34 52.74
C LEU A 369 -1.51 -6.33 51.86
N GLY A 370 -2.70 -5.99 51.42
CA GLY A 370 -3.50 -6.79 50.48
C GLY A 370 -2.77 -6.95 49.16
N GLU A 371 -2.29 -5.83 48.58
CA GLU A 371 -1.56 -5.82 47.32
C GLU A 371 -0.24 -6.60 47.38
N LEU A 372 0.54 -6.44 48.47
CA LEU A 372 1.76 -7.25 48.73
C LEU A 372 1.46 -8.73 48.84
N LYS A 373 0.28 -9.13 49.33
CA LYS A 373 -0.14 -10.53 49.46
C LYS A 373 -0.54 -11.12 48.13
N GLU A 374 -1.31 -10.36 47.32
CA GLU A 374 -1.72 -10.81 45.96
C GLU A 374 -0.49 -10.89 45.04
N THR A 375 0.40 -9.89 45.05
CA THR A 375 1.68 -9.92 44.32
C THR A 375 2.49 -11.16 44.69
N LYS A 376 2.64 -11.47 45.99
CA LYS A 376 3.32 -12.67 46.43
C LYS A 376 2.70 -13.94 45.85
N LYS A 377 1.38 -14.06 45.94
CA LYS A 377 0.65 -15.24 45.43
C LYS A 377 0.84 -15.37 43.91
N THR A 378 0.75 -14.28 43.15
CA THR A 378 0.96 -14.27 41.69
C THR A 378 2.37 -14.70 41.34
N LEU A 379 3.40 -14.19 42.00
CA LEU A 379 4.78 -14.59 41.81
C LEU A 379 4.99 -16.09 42.10
N GLU A 380 4.37 -16.63 43.16
CA GLU A 380 4.48 -18.06 43.53
C GLU A 380 3.77 -19.01 42.56
N THR A 381 2.69 -18.55 41.91
CA THR A 381 1.83 -19.37 41.02
C THR A 381 2.14 -19.25 39.54
N THR A 382 2.76 -18.12 39.12
CA THR A 382 3.04 -17.83 37.70
C THR A 382 4.45 -18.30 37.32
N SER A 383 4.56 -18.86 36.10
CA SER A 383 5.85 -19.23 35.51
C SER A 383 6.43 -18.03 34.72
N PHE A 384 7.68 -17.69 35.03
CA PHE A 384 8.43 -16.63 34.32
C PHE A 384 9.54 -17.23 33.45
N ALA A 385 9.29 -18.42 32.87
CA ALA A 385 10.23 -19.07 31.98
C ALA A 385 10.41 -18.28 30.68
N SER A 386 11.66 -18.23 30.19
CA SER A 386 12.02 -17.69 28.90
C SER A 386 12.38 -18.82 27.92
N THR A 387 12.41 -18.52 26.62
CA THR A 387 12.91 -19.44 25.58
C THR A 387 14.42 -19.76 25.76
N ASN A 388 15.16 -18.91 26.47
CA ASN A 388 16.55 -19.07 26.80
C ASN A 388 16.68 -19.58 28.24
N ALA A 389 17.38 -20.73 28.46
CA ALA A 389 17.56 -21.31 29.77
C ALA A 389 18.28 -20.38 30.75
N ASN A 390 19.37 -19.72 30.33
CA ASN A 390 20.09 -18.76 31.19
C ASN A 390 19.17 -17.61 31.63
N GLN A 391 18.30 -17.13 30.76
CA GLN A 391 17.35 -16.09 31.08
C GLN A 391 16.27 -16.58 32.04
N THR A 392 15.89 -17.83 31.96
CA THR A 392 14.96 -18.44 32.91
C THR A 392 15.56 -18.46 34.31
N ASP A 393 16.85 -18.79 34.44
CA ASP A 393 17.55 -18.78 35.72
C ASP A 393 17.65 -17.35 36.30
N ILE A 394 17.92 -16.36 35.47
CA ILE A 394 17.94 -14.94 35.88
C ILE A 394 16.53 -14.50 36.34
N ASN A 395 15.49 -14.86 35.61
CA ASN A 395 14.13 -14.56 35.99
C ASN A 395 13.73 -15.18 37.32
N GLU A 396 14.14 -16.43 37.59
CA GLU A 396 13.87 -17.06 38.87
C GLU A 396 14.63 -16.37 40.01
N GLN A 397 15.88 -15.94 39.79
CA GLN A 397 16.64 -15.16 40.79
C GLN A 397 15.93 -13.79 41.06
N LYS A 398 15.51 -13.05 40.03
CA LYS A 398 14.76 -11.80 40.19
C LYS A 398 13.45 -12.01 40.95
N LYS A 399 12.72 -13.11 40.66
CA LYS A 399 11.50 -13.48 41.38
C LYS A 399 11.77 -13.71 42.88
N GLN A 400 12.83 -14.43 43.23
CA GLN A 400 13.20 -14.64 44.63
C GLN A 400 13.59 -13.33 45.33
N GLU A 401 14.30 -12.43 44.67
CA GLU A 401 14.61 -11.09 45.17
C GLU A 401 13.34 -10.31 45.52
N ILE A 402 12.34 -10.29 44.61
CA ILE A 402 11.07 -9.60 44.83
C ILE A 402 10.32 -10.22 46.04
N LEU A 403 10.29 -11.56 46.12
CA LEU A 403 9.66 -12.26 47.26
C LEU A 403 10.30 -11.90 48.59
N ASN A 404 11.63 -11.71 48.60
CA ASN A 404 12.36 -11.27 49.82
C ASN A 404 12.00 -9.81 50.16
N ASN A 405 11.95 -8.92 49.18
CA ASN A 405 11.61 -7.52 49.35
C ASN A 405 10.18 -7.31 49.86
N ILE A 406 9.23 -8.19 49.54
CA ILE A 406 7.87 -8.16 50.11
C ILE A 406 7.89 -8.27 51.63
N SER A 407 8.83 -8.98 52.20
CA SER A 407 8.92 -9.08 53.65
C SER A 407 9.36 -7.75 54.29
N SER A 408 10.36 -7.08 53.70
CA SER A 408 10.79 -5.74 54.10
C SER A 408 9.66 -4.72 53.96
N ALA A 409 8.99 -4.70 52.81
CA ALA A 409 7.87 -3.78 52.53
C ALA A 409 6.73 -3.92 53.56
N LYS A 410 6.44 -5.16 53.98
CA LYS A 410 5.44 -5.41 55.04
C LYS A 410 5.85 -4.81 56.38
N GLU A 411 7.12 -4.89 56.79
CA GLU A 411 7.63 -4.29 58.01
C GLU A 411 7.53 -2.74 57.95
N HIS A 412 7.94 -2.13 56.82
CA HIS A 412 7.87 -0.68 56.63
C HIS A 412 6.42 -0.19 56.63
N VAL A 413 5.49 -0.89 56.01
CA VAL A 413 4.05 -0.59 56.09
C VAL A 413 3.59 -0.67 57.55
N GLN A 414 3.99 -1.66 58.32
CA GLN A 414 3.61 -1.75 59.71
C GLN A 414 4.13 -0.55 60.52
N VAL A 415 5.43 -0.24 60.39
CA VAL A 415 6.05 0.91 61.06
C VAL A 415 5.38 2.23 60.67
N ALA A 416 5.09 2.45 59.39
CA ALA A 416 4.43 3.66 58.89
C ALA A 416 3.07 3.86 59.56
N PHE A 417 2.32 2.78 59.80
CA PHE A 417 0.98 2.85 60.41
C PHE A 417 0.97 2.78 61.93
N GLU A 418 2.04 2.31 62.56
CA GLU A 418 2.23 2.28 64.02
C GLU A 418 2.81 3.63 64.54
N SER A 419 3.57 4.38 63.72
CA SER A 419 4.04 5.72 64.09
C SER A 419 2.85 6.65 64.30
N ARG A 420 2.58 6.99 65.58
CA ARG A 420 1.65 8.07 65.95
C ARG A 420 2.15 9.38 65.34
N GLY A 421 1.29 10.05 64.59
CA GLY A 421 1.60 11.36 64.06
C GLY A 421 2.09 12.30 65.18
N THR A 422 3.40 12.51 65.22
CA THR A 422 4.00 13.63 65.96
C THR A 422 3.90 14.84 65.04
N GLY A 423 2.75 15.50 65.07
CA GLY A 423 2.52 16.71 64.27
C GLY A 423 1.21 17.33 64.65
N GLY A 424 1.21 18.17 65.67
CA GLY A 424 0.08 19.06 65.94
C GLY A 424 -0.47 18.99 67.37
N ASP A 425 0.28 19.42 68.37
CA ASP A 425 -0.23 20.04 69.55
C ASP A 425 0.92 20.82 70.26
N ALA A 426 1.26 21.94 69.69
CA ALA A 426 2.04 22.98 70.37
C ALA A 426 1.55 24.29 69.74
N ASP A 427 0.42 24.76 70.28
CA ASP A 427 0.09 26.18 70.43
C ASP A 427 -1.36 26.27 70.96
N ALA A 428 -1.47 26.11 72.28
CA ALA A 428 -2.58 26.65 73.07
C ALA A 428 -2.06 26.85 74.49
N GLU A 429 -1.36 27.93 74.66
CA GLU A 429 -1.41 28.80 75.89
C GLU A 429 -1.02 30.22 75.48
#